data_86a9b1444fb2dff2150de90c18ff138c
#
_entry.id   86a9b1444fb2dff2150de90c18ff138c
#
_cell.length_a   1.000
_cell.length_b   1.000
_cell.length_c   1.000
_cell.angle_alpha   90.00
_cell.angle_beta   90.00
_cell.angle_gamma   90.00
#
_symmetry.space_group_name_H-M   'P 1'
#
loop_
_entity.id
_entity.type
_entity.pdbx_description
1 polymer ?
#
loop_
_entity_poly.entity_id
_entity_poly.type
_entity_poly.pdbx_seq_one_letter_code
_entity_poly.pdbx_strand_id
1 'polypeptide(L)'
;SEEKGENEMVKALWNTYYCQSKIYVSGFRAYSQPCKNRFCTVCISNKKADIINRYLPELKTWEAPFFLTLTMKSVTAGLIKHQIKIMKKALRSIILKYKKRNQRGKSIKLKGITSMECNFNPKEKTYNVHFHLILPNLKISDTIMTEWFLYWNNKDLVTKHAQCNKRVKKLDDGLIEIIK
;
A
#
# COMPACT_ATOMS: atom_id res chain seq x y z
N SER A 1 19.76 24.67 -4.58
CA SER A 1 19.06 23.38 -4.32
C SER A 1 17.86 23.16 -5.24
N GLU A 2 17.21 24.22 -5.73
CA GLU A 2 16.08 24.16 -6.69
C GLU A 2 16.51 23.71 -8.07
N GLU A 3 17.60 24.23 -8.62
CA GLU A 3 18.17 23.82 -9.92
C GLU A 3 18.55 22.32 -9.98
N LYS A 4 19.03 21.74 -8.87
CA LYS A 4 19.31 20.29 -8.81
C LYS A 4 18.04 19.46 -8.93
N GLY A 5 16.95 19.90 -8.28
CA GLY A 5 15.66 19.20 -8.33
C GLY A 5 15.01 19.27 -9.71
N GLU A 6 15.14 20.39 -10.39
CA GLU A 6 14.62 20.58 -11.75
C GLU A 6 15.37 19.71 -12.77
N ASN A 7 16.68 19.65 -12.71
CA ASN A 7 17.51 18.79 -13.55
C ASN A 7 17.24 17.29 -13.33
N GLU A 8 17.00 16.87 -12.09
CA GLU A 8 16.62 15.47 -11.78
C GLU A 8 15.23 15.11 -12.33
N MET A 9 14.28 16.04 -12.27
CA MET A 9 12.94 15.82 -12.80
C MET A 9 12.97 15.76 -14.34
N VAL A 10 13.68 16.65 -15.02
CA VAL A 10 13.86 16.63 -16.48
C VAL A 10 14.49 15.31 -16.91
N LYS A 11 15.55 14.86 -16.25
CA LYS A 11 16.21 13.57 -16.50
C LYS A 11 15.25 12.39 -16.32
N ALA A 12 14.43 12.43 -15.28
CA ALA A 12 13.43 11.39 -15.03
C ALA A 12 12.36 11.33 -16.13
N LEU A 13 11.92 12.47 -16.64
CA LEU A 13 10.97 12.57 -17.77
C LEU A 13 11.57 12.02 -19.05
N TRP A 14 12.80 12.40 -19.41
CA TRP A 14 13.51 11.86 -20.56
C TRP A 14 13.71 10.35 -20.47
N ASN A 15 14.10 9.83 -19.30
CA ASN A 15 14.20 8.40 -19.07
C ASN A 15 12.86 7.68 -19.24
N THR A 16 11.75 8.35 -18.92
CA THR A 16 10.40 7.80 -19.11
C THR A 16 10.02 7.78 -20.59
N TYR A 17 10.30 8.84 -21.31
CA TYR A 17 10.03 8.95 -22.76
C TYR A 17 10.77 7.87 -23.55
N TYR A 18 12.05 7.63 -23.22
CA TYR A 18 12.88 6.61 -23.87
C TYR A 18 12.83 5.24 -23.17
N CYS A 19 11.84 5.02 -22.30
CA CYS A 19 11.73 3.74 -21.58
C CYS A 19 11.54 2.58 -22.55
N GLN A 20 12.44 1.59 -22.48
CA GLN A 20 12.46 0.41 -23.33
C GLN A 20 12.68 0.69 -24.84
N SER A 21 13.13 1.89 -25.23
CA SER A 21 13.47 2.21 -26.62
C SER A 21 14.67 1.40 -27.13
N LYS A 22 15.53 0.94 -26.24
CA LYS A 22 16.69 0.11 -26.57
C LYS A 22 16.44 -1.34 -26.16
N ILE A 23 16.60 -2.25 -27.12
CA ILE A 23 16.52 -3.69 -26.89
C ILE A 23 17.93 -4.25 -26.93
N TYR A 24 18.28 -4.98 -25.88
CA TYR A 24 19.53 -5.71 -25.76
C TYR A 24 19.28 -7.18 -26.03
N VAL A 25 20.17 -7.83 -26.79
CA VAL A 25 20.09 -9.26 -27.07
C VAL A 25 21.31 -9.96 -26.46
N SER A 26 21.07 -11.00 -25.70
CA SER A 26 22.10 -11.87 -25.13
C SER A 26 21.71 -13.33 -25.32
N GLY A 27 22.37 -13.99 -26.26
CA GLY A 27 21.98 -15.33 -26.72
C GLY A 27 20.57 -15.31 -27.30
N PHE A 28 19.69 -16.17 -26.79
CA PHE A 28 18.27 -16.25 -27.21
C PHE A 28 17.33 -15.34 -26.42
N ARG A 29 17.83 -14.44 -25.57
CA ARG A 29 17.01 -13.54 -24.73
C ARG A 29 17.13 -12.10 -25.21
N ALA A 30 15.97 -11.48 -25.44
CA ALA A 30 15.87 -10.05 -25.66
C ALA A 30 15.35 -9.38 -24.37
N TYR A 31 15.97 -8.30 -23.95
CA TYR A 31 15.56 -7.52 -22.78
C TYR A 31 15.76 -6.04 -23.02
N SER A 32 15.01 -5.22 -22.30
CA SER A 32 15.15 -3.76 -22.34
C SER A 32 15.40 -3.21 -20.94
N GLN A 33 16.00 -2.04 -20.88
CA GLN A 33 16.30 -1.40 -19.61
C GLN A 33 15.11 -0.54 -19.14
N PRO A 34 14.44 -0.89 -18.02
CA PRO A 34 13.31 -0.12 -17.51
C PRO A 34 13.79 1.17 -16.84
N CYS A 35 13.08 2.27 -17.05
CA CYS A 35 13.39 3.55 -16.42
C CYS A 35 13.07 3.60 -14.92
N LYS A 36 12.25 2.68 -14.42
CA LYS A 36 11.78 2.57 -13.03
C LYS A 36 11.03 3.81 -12.50
N ASN A 37 10.66 4.74 -13.38
CA ASN A 37 9.92 5.93 -12.99
C ASN A 37 8.47 5.56 -12.64
N ARG A 38 7.93 6.21 -11.61
CA ARG A 38 6.55 6.02 -11.15
C ARG A 38 5.49 6.51 -12.11
N PHE A 39 5.85 7.38 -13.05
CA PHE A 39 4.95 7.91 -14.09
C PHE A 39 5.03 7.13 -15.40
N CYS A 40 5.93 6.16 -15.52
CA CYS A 40 6.06 5.34 -16.70
C CYS A 40 5.01 4.23 -16.70
N THR A 41 4.07 4.26 -17.62
CA THR A 41 2.98 3.27 -17.73
C THR A 41 3.50 1.84 -17.89
N VAL A 42 4.56 1.64 -18.68
CA VAL A 42 5.17 0.32 -18.90
C VAL A 42 5.82 -0.21 -17.62
N CYS A 43 6.62 0.62 -16.93
CA CYS A 43 7.26 0.21 -15.68
C CYS A 43 6.25 -0.06 -14.57
N ILE A 44 5.17 0.74 -14.51
CA ILE A 44 4.08 0.50 -13.54
C ILE A 44 3.36 -0.80 -13.86
N SER A 45 3.03 -1.06 -15.14
CA SER A 45 2.34 -2.30 -15.55
C SER A 45 3.18 -3.54 -15.22
N ASN A 46 4.48 -3.51 -15.53
CA ASN A 46 5.39 -4.60 -15.17
C ASN A 46 5.46 -4.83 -13.66
N LYS A 47 5.58 -3.73 -12.89
CA LYS A 47 5.59 -3.80 -11.44
C LYS A 47 4.28 -4.35 -10.87
N LYS A 48 3.14 -3.99 -11.44
CA LYS A 48 1.84 -4.54 -11.05
C LYS A 48 1.77 -6.04 -11.34
N ALA A 49 2.20 -6.47 -12.53
CA ALA A 49 2.26 -7.89 -12.90
C ALA A 49 3.16 -8.68 -11.92
N ASP A 50 4.33 -8.16 -11.58
CA ASP A 50 5.23 -8.80 -10.62
C ASP A 50 4.59 -8.95 -9.23
N ILE A 51 3.87 -7.93 -8.77
CA ILE A 51 3.15 -7.97 -7.48
C ILE A 51 2.04 -9.03 -7.53
N ILE A 52 1.25 -9.05 -8.61
CA ILE A 52 0.18 -10.04 -8.79
C ILE A 52 0.77 -11.45 -8.79
N ASN A 53 1.77 -11.71 -9.61
CA ASN A 53 2.40 -13.02 -9.72
C ASN A 53 3.02 -13.50 -8.40
N ARG A 54 3.53 -12.57 -7.59
CA ARG A 54 4.13 -12.89 -6.29
C ARG A 54 3.09 -13.22 -5.21
N TYR A 55 1.98 -12.48 -5.16
CA TYR A 55 1.03 -12.60 -4.06
C TYR A 55 -0.21 -13.42 -4.37
N LEU A 56 -0.60 -13.52 -5.65
CA LEU A 56 -1.79 -14.28 -6.05
C LEU A 56 -1.77 -15.75 -5.61
N PRO A 57 -0.64 -16.50 -5.70
CA PRO A 57 -0.60 -17.87 -5.22
C PRO A 57 -0.94 -18.00 -3.72
N GLU A 58 -0.40 -17.11 -2.88
CA GLU A 58 -0.71 -17.09 -1.44
C GLU A 58 -2.17 -16.71 -1.20
N LEU A 59 -2.67 -15.69 -1.89
CA LEU A 59 -4.05 -15.22 -1.74
C LEU A 59 -5.09 -16.28 -2.12
N LYS A 60 -4.80 -17.09 -3.13
CA LYS A 60 -5.67 -18.21 -3.55
C LYS A 60 -5.81 -19.29 -2.50
N THR A 61 -4.89 -19.36 -1.53
CA THR A 61 -5.00 -20.31 -0.41
C THR A 61 -5.93 -19.82 0.72
N TRP A 62 -6.40 -18.57 0.65
CA TRP A 62 -7.25 -17.99 1.69
C TRP A 62 -8.73 -18.22 1.37
N GLU A 63 -9.43 -18.97 2.21
CA GLU A 63 -10.83 -19.33 2.01
C GLU A 63 -11.79 -18.15 2.10
N ALA A 64 -11.50 -17.20 2.99
CA ALA A 64 -12.36 -16.06 3.24
C ALA A 64 -11.56 -14.77 3.46
N PRO A 65 -10.90 -14.24 2.41
CA PRO A 65 -10.12 -13.02 2.54
C PRO A 65 -11.00 -11.80 2.83
N PHE A 66 -10.45 -10.87 3.61
CA PHE A 66 -11.09 -9.60 3.96
C PHE A 66 -10.24 -8.42 3.47
N PHE A 67 -10.93 -7.41 2.98
CA PHE A 67 -10.36 -6.12 2.61
C PHE A 67 -10.64 -5.12 3.73
N LEU A 68 -9.57 -4.63 4.35
CA LEU A 68 -9.63 -3.68 5.44
C LEU A 68 -9.02 -2.35 4.99
N THR A 69 -9.77 -1.25 5.13
CA THR A 69 -9.27 0.10 4.97
C THR A 69 -9.11 0.75 6.33
N LEU A 70 -7.90 1.23 6.63
CA LEU A 70 -7.59 2.00 7.84
C LEU A 70 -7.22 3.42 7.45
N THR A 71 -7.96 4.38 7.96
CA THR A 71 -7.73 5.81 7.68
C THR A 71 -7.72 6.66 8.95
N MET A 72 -7.27 7.89 8.77
CA MET A 72 -7.32 8.94 9.77
C MET A 72 -7.95 10.19 9.16
N LYS A 73 -8.30 11.17 9.99
CA LYS A 73 -8.77 12.49 9.54
C LYS A 73 -7.81 13.09 8.51
N SER A 74 -8.37 13.64 7.45
CA SER A 74 -7.62 14.30 6.38
C SER A 74 -6.80 15.47 6.90
N VAL A 75 -5.66 15.75 6.26
CA VAL A 75 -4.72 16.80 6.64
C VAL A 75 -4.33 17.68 5.45
N THR A 76 -3.81 18.86 5.73
CA THR A 76 -3.24 19.75 4.72
C THR A 76 -1.88 19.23 4.20
N ALA A 77 -1.43 19.74 3.06
CA ALA A 77 -0.20 19.31 2.39
C ALA A 77 1.04 19.27 3.31
N GLY A 78 1.21 20.28 4.17
CA GLY A 78 2.35 20.37 5.09
C GLY A 78 2.42 19.23 6.12
N LEU A 79 1.28 18.60 6.44
CA LEU A 79 1.20 17.56 7.47
C LEU A 79 1.23 16.13 6.89
N ILE A 80 1.18 15.93 5.56
CA ILE A 80 1.12 14.61 4.92
C ILE A 80 2.29 13.72 5.36
N LYS A 81 3.52 14.23 5.29
CA LYS A 81 4.72 13.45 5.65
C LYS A 81 4.66 12.98 7.10
N HIS A 82 4.19 13.85 7.99
CA HIS A 82 4.02 13.52 9.40
C HIS A 82 2.96 12.43 9.58
N GLN A 83 1.77 12.62 8.98
CA GLN A 83 0.67 11.64 9.04
C GLN A 83 1.09 10.27 8.52
N ILE A 84 1.76 10.19 7.37
CA ILE A 84 2.30 8.94 6.84
C ILE A 84 3.24 8.26 7.84
N LYS A 85 4.14 9.03 8.48
CA LYS A 85 5.10 8.51 9.45
C LYS A 85 4.41 7.92 10.68
N ILE A 86 3.45 8.64 11.27
CA ILE A 86 2.75 8.15 12.46
C ILE A 86 1.83 6.96 12.15
N MET A 87 1.13 6.94 11.02
CA MET A 87 0.31 5.82 10.58
C MET A 87 1.15 4.55 10.37
N LYS A 88 2.30 4.67 9.68
CA LYS A 88 3.24 3.54 9.51
C LYS A 88 3.76 3.04 10.85
N LYS A 89 4.09 3.93 11.79
CA LYS A 89 4.53 3.58 13.14
C LYS A 89 3.44 2.81 13.89
N ALA A 90 2.18 3.27 13.83
CA ALA A 90 1.04 2.63 14.46
C ALA A 90 0.83 1.19 13.95
N LEU A 91 0.70 1.02 12.64
CA LEU A 91 0.50 -0.31 12.04
C LEU A 91 1.68 -1.26 12.33
N ARG A 92 2.91 -0.77 12.25
CA ARG A 92 4.10 -1.54 12.60
C ARG A 92 4.10 -1.96 14.07
N SER A 93 3.70 -1.10 14.99
CA SER A 93 3.61 -1.39 16.42
C SER A 93 2.59 -2.50 16.70
N ILE A 94 1.43 -2.45 16.05
CA ILE A 94 0.38 -3.48 16.14
C ILE A 94 0.94 -4.83 15.67
N ILE A 95 1.54 -4.86 14.47
CA ILE A 95 2.10 -6.09 13.89
C ILE A 95 3.20 -6.67 14.79
N LEU A 96 4.11 -5.84 15.32
CA LEU A 96 5.20 -6.29 16.19
C LEU A 96 4.69 -6.81 17.54
N LYS A 97 3.65 -6.17 18.12
CA LYS A 97 2.98 -6.63 19.35
C LYS A 97 2.49 -8.07 19.17
N TYR A 98 1.78 -8.35 18.08
CA TYR A 98 1.24 -9.68 17.79
C TYR A 98 2.32 -10.68 17.40
N LYS A 99 3.35 -10.26 16.66
CA LYS A 99 4.50 -11.13 16.37
C LYS A 99 5.18 -11.63 17.65
N LYS A 100 5.46 -10.75 18.62
CA LYS A 100 6.06 -11.11 19.91
C LYS A 100 5.14 -12.03 20.74
N ARG A 101 3.83 -11.76 20.74
CA ARG A 101 2.84 -12.59 21.46
C ARG A 101 2.68 -13.96 20.80
N ASN A 102 2.68 -14.04 19.49
CA ASN A 102 2.61 -15.29 18.75
C ASN A 102 3.83 -16.17 18.98
N GLN A 103 5.05 -15.61 19.01
CA GLN A 103 6.27 -16.34 19.35
C GLN A 103 6.21 -16.98 20.74
N ARG A 104 5.39 -16.45 21.65
CA ARG A 104 5.15 -17.00 23.00
C ARG A 104 3.92 -17.89 23.07
N GLY A 105 3.32 -18.28 21.96
CA GLY A 105 2.08 -19.07 21.92
C GLY A 105 0.82 -18.34 22.40
N LYS A 106 0.88 -17.01 22.64
CA LYS A 106 -0.19 -16.24 23.30
C LYS A 106 -1.07 -15.44 22.34
N SER A 107 -0.92 -15.62 21.03
CA SER A 107 -1.66 -14.82 20.02
C SER A 107 -1.65 -15.45 18.65
N ILE A 108 -2.51 -14.94 17.76
CA ILE A 108 -2.56 -15.32 16.35
C ILE A 108 -1.40 -14.66 15.57
N LYS A 109 -0.94 -15.32 14.50
CA LYS A 109 -0.01 -14.75 13.55
C LYS A 109 -0.76 -13.78 12.63
N LEU A 110 -0.45 -12.48 12.71
CA LEU A 110 -0.97 -11.51 11.75
C LEU A 110 -0.19 -11.64 10.44
N LYS A 111 -0.88 -11.93 9.35
CA LYS A 111 -0.36 -11.91 7.99
C LYS A 111 -1.32 -11.16 7.08
N GLY A 112 -0.80 -10.58 6.02
CA GLY A 112 -1.62 -9.82 5.06
C GLY A 112 -0.74 -9.06 4.08
N ILE A 113 -1.39 -8.52 3.05
CA ILE A 113 -0.77 -7.63 2.07
C ILE A 113 -1.26 -6.22 2.37
N THR A 114 -0.36 -5.25 2.38
CA THR A 114 -0.68 -3.86 2.73
C THR A 114 -0.18 -2.92 1.65
N SER A 115 -1.03 -2.00 1.23
CA SER A 115 -0.64 -0.83 0.45
C SER A 115 -1.05 0.47 1.18
N MET A 116 -0.47 1.57 0.77
CA MET A 116 -0.81 2.90 1.31
C MET A 116 -1.12 3.81 0.15
N GLU A 117 -2.24 4.49 0.23
CA GLU A 117 -2.69 5.49 -0.73
C GLU A 117 -2.87 6.85 -0.06
N CYS A 118 -2.89 7.89 -0.88
CA CYS A 118 -3.14 9.26 -0.44
C CYS A 118 -4.02 9.95 -1.48
N ASN A 119 -5.27 10.22 -1.13
CA ASN A 119 -6.23 10.88 -2.01
C ASN A 119 -6.32 12.36 -1.68
N PHE A 120 -6.33 13.20 -2.73
CA PHE A 120 -6.51 14.64 -2.61
C PHE A 120 -7.98 15.03 -2.74
N ASN A 121 -8.50 15.81 -1.79
CA ASN A 121 -9.80 16.44 -1.88
C ASN A 121 -9.64 17.90 -2.37
N PRO A 122 -10.01 18.22 -3.62
CA PRO A 122 -9.79 19.54 -4.18
C PRO A 122 -10.68 20.62 -3.55
N LYS A 123 -11.86 20.26 -3.02
CA LYS A 123 -12.79 21.20 -2.37
C LYS A 123 -12.23 21.71 -1.05
N GLU A 124 -11.74 20.80 -0.22
CA GLU A 124 -11.21 21.11 1.11
C GLU A 124 -9.70 21.36 1.11
N LYS A 125 -9.03 21.16 -0.03
CA LYS A 125 -7.56 21.20 -0.18
C LYS A 125 -6.84 20.34 0.85
N THR A 126 -7.44 19.17 1.17
CA THR A 126 -6.93 18.21 2.14
C THR A 126 -6.53 16.91 1.49
N TYR A 127 -5.73 16.14 2.20
CA TYR A 127 -5.23 14.84 1.78
C TYR A 127 -5.69 13.77 2.75
N ASN A 128 -6.27 12.69 2.23
CA ASN A 128 -6.66 11.53 2.99
C ASN A 128 -5.66 10.40 2.77
N VAL A 129 -4.86 10.11 3.80
CA VAL A 129 -3.92 8.98 3.80
C VAL A 129 -4.63 7.77 4.37
N HIS A 130 -4.55 6.63 3.69
CA HIS A 130 -5.16 5.40 4.17
C HIS A 130 -4.35 4.16 3.78
N PHE A 131 -4.49 3.12 4.58
CA PHE A 131 -4.01 1.79 4.26
C PHE A 131 -5.12 0.95 3.66
N HIS A 132 -4.78 0.17 2.65
CA HIS A 132 -5.55 -0.96 2.19
C HIS A 132 -4.83 -2.24 2.57
N LEU A 133 -5.53 -3.17 3.20
CA LEU A 133 -5.01 -4.46 3.60
C LEU A 133 -5.89 -5.57 3.05
N ILE A 134 -5.28 -6.62 2.47
CA ILE A 134 -5.95 -7.90 2.24
C ILE A 134 -5.47 -8.86 3.31
N LEU A 135 -6.41 -9.47 4.01
CA LEU A 135 -6.19 -10.28 5.20
C LEU A 135 -6.86 -11.65 5.03
N PRO A 136 -6.29 -12.75 5.58
CA PRO A 136 -6.75 -14.12 5.32
C PRO A 136 -8.18 -14.41 5.79
N ASN A 137 -8.65 -13.73 6.84
CA ASN A 137 -9.95 -13.99 7.45
C ASN A 137 -10.44 -12.82 8.30
N LEU A 138 -11.70 -12.89 8.71
CA LEU A 138 -12.36 -11.88 9.54
C LEU A 138 -11.64 -11.68 10.89
N LYS A 139 -11.22 -12.76 11.56
CA LYS A 139 -10.57 -12.69 12.88
C LYS A 139 -9.33 -11.82 12.87
N ILE A 140 -8.47 -11.96 11.84
CA ILE A 140 -7.27 -11.12 11.69
C ILE A 140 -7.67 -9.68 11.37
N SER A 141 -8.68 -9.49 10.51
CA SER A 141 -9.15 -8.16 10.13
C SER A 141 -9.71 -7.39 11.32
N ASP A 142 -10.61 -7.99 12.07
CA ASP A 142 -11.20 -7.39 13.28
C ASP A 142 -10.15 -7.12 14.35
N THR A 143 -9.17 -8.01 14.49
CA THR A 143 -8.07 -7.81 15.42
C THR A 143 -7.27 -6.56 15.07
N ILE A 144 -6.88 -6.40 13.80
CA ILE A 144 -6.11 -5.22 13.36
C ILE A 144 -6.95 -3.95 13.50
N MET A 145 -8.22 -3.98 13.13
CA MET A 145 -9.13 -2.85 13.24
C MET A 145 -9.33 -2.42 14.71
N THR A 146 -9.55 -3.37 15.61
CA THR A 146 -9.68 -3.11 17.05
C THR A 146 -8.41 -2.51 17.63
N GLU A 147 -7.25 -3.08 17.31
CA GLU A 147 -5.96 -2.55 17.77
C GLU A 147 -5.65 -1.17 17.18
N TRP A 148 -6.12 -0.88 15.98
CA TRP A 148 -6.02 0.44 15.37
C TRP A 148 -6.78 1.49 16.17
N PHE A 149 -8.02 1.20 16.58
CA PHE A 149 -8.80 2.09 17.45
C PHE A 149 -8.17 2.24 18.84
N LEU A 150 -7.68 1.15 19.42
CA LEU A 150 -7.01 1.19 20.72
C LEU A 150 -5.70 1.98 20.68
N TYR A 151 -4.93 1.87 19.60
CA TYR A 151 -3.67 2.59 19.46
C TYR A 151 -3.88 4.11 19.45
N TRP A 152 -4.86 4.57 18.70
CA TRP A 152 -5.12 6.00 18.58
C TRP A 152 -5.90 6.54 19.76
N ASN A 153 -6.81 5.77 20.32
CA ASN A 153 -7.69 6.14 21.44
C ASN A 153 -8.28 7.56 21.34
N ASN A 154 -8.51 8.01 20.10
CA ASN A 154 -8.97 9.36 19.79
C ASN A 154 -10.02 9.29 18.69
N LYS A 155 -11.29 9.55 19.07
CA LYS A 155 -12.45 9.49 18.16
C LYS A 155 -12.45 10.60 17.11
N ASP A 156 -11.76 11.70 17.34
CA ASP A 156 -11.68 12.81 16.39
C ASP A 156 -10.68 12.53 15.27
N LEU A 157 -9.66 11.72 15.54
CA LEU A 157 -8.65 11.32 14.57
C LEU A 157 -9.06 10.09 13.76
N VAL A 158 -9.71 9.12 14.42
CA VAL A 158 -10.06 7.81 13.83
C VAL A 158 -11.50 7.47 14.15
N THR A 159 -12.40 7.62 13.17
CA THR A 159 -13.82 7.33 13.31
C THR A 159 -14.16 5.94 12.77
N LYS A 160 -15.13 5.26 13.38
CA LYS A 160 -15.59 3.94 12.90
C LYS A 160 -16.14 3.99 11.48
N HIS A 161 -16.89 5.04 11.14
CA HIS A 161 -17.53 5.20 9.83
C HIS A 161 -16.53 5.39 8.68
N ALA A 162 -15.32 5.88 8.98
CA ALA A 162 -14.28 6.06 7.97
C ALA A 162 -13.50 4.76 7.69
N GLN A 163 -13.63 3.74 8.54
CA GLN A 163 -12.99 2.45 8.33
C GLN A 163 -13.91 1.52 7.52
N CYS A 164 -13.32 0.65 6.72
CA CYS A 164 -14.08 -0.33 5.94
C CYS A 164 -13.50 -1.71 6.17
N ASN A 165 -14.35 -2.68 6.54
CA ASN A 165 -13.97 -4.09 6.66
C ASN A 165 -14.98 -4.92 5.89
N LYS A 166 -14.58 -5.46 4.73
CA LYS A 166 -15.47 -6.19 3.82
C LYS A 166 -14.85 -7.51 3.40
N ARG A 167 -15.68 -8.56 3.28
CA ARG A 167 -15.26 -9.80 2.65
C ARG A 167 -14.96 -9.55 1.17
N VAL A 168 -13.82 -10.06 0.71
CA VAL A 168 -13.43 -10.02 -0.71
C VAL A 168 -14.24 -11.09 -1.46
N LYS A 169 -15.10 -10.67 -2.38
CA LYS A 169 -15.91 -11.60 -3.18
C LYS A 169 -15.12 -12.16 -4.37
N LYS A 170 -14.29 -11.31 -5.00
CA LYS A 170 -13.39 -11.68 -6.10
C LYS A 170 -11.98 -11.22 -5.75
N LEU A 171 -11.01 -12.14 -5.77
CA LEU A 171 -9.62 -11.82 -5.41
C LEU A 171 -8.99 -10.78 -6.33
N ASP A 172 -9.36 -10.81 -7.61
CA ASP A 172 -8.84 -9.87 -8.61
C ASP A 172 -9.23 -8.43 -8.26
N ASP A 173 -10.48 -8.20 -7.82
CA ASP A 173 -10.94 -6.87 -7.41
C ASP A 173 -10.16 -6.36 -6.18
N GLY A 174 -9.91 -7.22 -5.20
CA GLY A 174 -9.14 -6.89 -4.01
C GLY A 174 -7.68 -6.57 -4.32
N LEU A 175 -7.05 -7.30 -5.25
CA LEU A 175 -5.68 -7.03 -5.69
C LEU A 175 -5.57 -5.73 -6.48
N ILE A 176 -6.53 -5.43 -7.36
CA ILE A 176 -6.56 -4.19 -8.12
C ILE A 176 -6.56 -2.99 -7.17
N GLU A 177 -7.35 -3.03 -6.08
CA GLU A 177 -7.38 -1.95 -5.08
C GLU A 177 -6.04 -1.76 -4.35
N ILE A 178 -5.27 -2.82 -4.15
CA ILE A 178 -3.94 -2.72 -3.49
C ILE A 178 -2.84 -2.23 -4.43
N ILE A 179 -3.02 -2.43 -5.74
CA ILE A 179 -1.98 -2.20 -6.75
C ILE A 179 -2.19 -0.85 -7.47
N LYS A 180 -3.28 -0.14 -7.18
CA LYS A 180 -3.50 1.23 -7.68
C LYS A 180 -2.40 2.20 -7.25
#